data_9084ccd3929fa12e6619ec626c30aa8d
#
_entry.id   9084ccd3929fa12e6619ec626c30aa8d
#
_cell.length_a   1.000
_cell.length_b   1.000
_cell.length_c   1.000
_cell.angle_alpha   90.00
_cell.angle_beta   90.00
_cell.angle_gamma   90.00
#
_symmetry.space_group_name_H-M   'P 1'
#
loop_
_entity.id
_entity.type
_entity.pdbx_description
1 polymer ?
#
loop_
_entity_poly.entity_id
_entity_poly.type
_entity_poly.pdbx_seq_one_letter_code
_entity_poly.pdbx_strand_id
1 'polypeptide(L)'
;MQDFNLAALFMLGFLAGGHCLGMCGGIVAALSLQQRQARSHWLLMLAYNTGRLSSYSLVGALVGGIGGLGIASLNIAALQHLLHALANLLLIAMGLYLMGISAFITQIERLGKPLWRIVQPAMQKLLPVRSPWQGLLVGALWGWLPCGMVYTASLSALASGSAQQGALTMLAFGLGTLPNLLAMGAFAEALRSLSRQPLVRWTSGGLICALGLWRLAQVL
;
A
#
# COMPACT_ATOMS: atom_id res chain seq x y z
N MET A 1 20.41 1.20 23.04
CA MET A 1 19.07 0.63 22.77
C MET A 1 18.30 1.76 22.12
N GLN A 2 18.05 1.63 20.81
CA GLN A 2 17.24 2.65 20.11
C GLN A 2 15.80 2.39 20.55
N ASP A 3 15.25 3.29 21.34
CA ASP A 3 13.83 3.29 21.66
C ASP A 3 13.08 3.46 20.37
N PHE A 4 12.60 2.36 19.81
CA PHE A 4 11.76 2.37 18.63
C PHE A 4 10.49 3.13 18.97
N ASN A 5 10.42 4.38 18.56
CA ASN A 5 9.30 5.23 18.88
C ASN A 5 8.08 4.81 18.04
N LEU A 6 7.34 3.81 18.55
CA LEU A 6 6.11 3.30 17.93
C LEU A 6 5.11 4.43 17.65
N ALA A 7 5.12 5.49 18.48
CA ALA A 7 4.29 6.67 18.27
C ALA A 7 4.72 7.43 17.01
N ALA A 8 6.02 7.55 16.75
CA ALA A 8 6.50 8.18 15.51
C ALA A 8 6.11 7.38 14.25
N LEU A 9 6.16 6.04 14.34
CA LEU A 9 5.73 5.16 13.25
C LEU A 9 4.21 5.21 13.02
N PHE A 10 3.44 5.29 14.08
CA PHE A 10 1.99 5.52 14.01
C PHE A 10 1.70 6.88 13.34
N MET A 11 2.38 7.94 13.78
CA MET A 11 2.23 9.28 13.20
C MET A 11 2.67 9.31 11.72
N LEU A 12 3.74 8.60 11.37
CA LEU A 12 4.16 8.44 9.99
C LEU A 12 3.04 7.80 9.14
N GLY A 13 2.42 6.73 9.65
CA GLY A 13 1.29 6.07 9.00
C GLY A 13 0.07 7.00 8.87
N PHE A 14 -0.21 7.77 9.90
CA PHE A 14 -1.32 8.73 9.89
C PHE A 14 -1.08 9.88 8.90
N LEU A 15 0.09 10.48 8.91
CA LEU A 15 0.46 11.55 7.99
C LEU A 15 0.58 11.07 6.53
N ALA A 16 0.82 9.78 6.33
CA ALA A 16 0.80 9.15 5.01
C ALA A 16 -0.60 9.11 4.36
N GLY A 17 -1.64 9.61 5.03
CA GLY A 17 -3.03 9.60 4.56
C GLY A 17 -3.21 10.19 3.17
N GLY A 18 -2.54 11.28 2.85
CA GLY A 18 -2.57 11.89 1.51
C GLY A 18 -2.00 10.96 0.42
N HIS A 19 -0.92 10.25 0.73
CA HIS A 19 -0.34 9.23 -0.16
C HIS A 19 -1.28 8.02 -0.31
N CYS A 20 -1.88 7.56 0.79
CA CYS A 20 -2.87 6.48 0.76
C CYS A 20 -4.10 6.87 -0.05
N LEU A 21 -4.53 8.15 -0.01
CA LEU A 21 -5.64 8.65 -0.80
C LEU A 21 -5.35 8.52 -2.30
N GLY A 22 -4.17 8.92 -2.74
CA GLY A 22 -3.77 8.85 -4.15
C GLY A 22 -3.65 7.41 -4.68
N MET A 23 -3.06 6.51 -3.89
CA MET A 23 -2.78 5.14 -4.33
C MET A 23 -3.90 4.14 -4.00
N CYS A 24 -4.42 4.21 -2.78
CA CYS A 24 -5.38 3.21 -2.26
C CYS A 24 -6.83 3.69 -2.36
N GLY A 25 -7.07 5.00 -2.48
CA GLY A 25 -8.40 5.58 -2.45
C GLY A 25 -9.35 5.01 -3.51
N GLY A 26 -8.86 4.78 -4.73
CA GLY A 26 -9.64 4.16 -5.80
C GLY A 26 -10.09 2.73 -5.49
N ILE A 27 -9.21 1.93 -4.89
CA ILE A 27 -9.49 0.54 -4.50
C ILE A 27 -10.44 0.51 -3.31
N VAL A 28 -10.18 1.34 -2.29
CA VAL A 28 -11.07 1.49 -1.11
C VAL A 28 -12.47 1.91 -1.56
N ALA A 29 -12.57 2.92 -2.42
CA ALA A 29 -13.84 3.39 -2.95
C ALA A 29 -14.58 2.28 -3.72
N ALA A 30 -13.90 1.53 -4.57
CA ALA A 30 -14.49 0.43 -5.33
C ALA A 30 -15.03 -0.68 -4.41
N LEU A 31 -14.24 -1.11 -3.42
CA LEU A 31 -14.65 -2.12 -2.45
C LEU A 31 -15.80 -1.62 -1.57
N SER A 32 -15.73 -0.40 -1.05
CA SER A 32 -16.76 0.16 -0.18
C SER A 32 -18.07 0.36 -0.90
N LEU A 33 -18.06 0.76 -2.17
CA LEU A 33 -19.29 0.92 -2.97
C LEU A 33 -19.94 -0.42 -3.30
N GLN A 34 -19.16 -1.48 -3.54
CA GLN A 34 -19.69 -2.83 -3.71
C GLN A 34 -20.33 -3.37 -2.44
N GLN A 35 -19.79 -3.00 -1.28
CA GLN A 35 -20.24 -3.49 0.02
C GLN A 35 -21.39 -2.66 0.62
N ARG A 36 -21.74 -1.50 0.07
CA ARG A 36 -22.77 -0.59 0.60
C ARG A 36 -24.16 -1.23 0.70
N GLN A 37 -24.45 -2.20 -0.15
CA GLN A 37 -25.69 -2.98 -0.10
C GLN A 37 -25.61 -4.16 0.88
N ALA A 38 -24.43 -4.48 1.42
CA ALA A 38 -24.28 -5.54 2.38
C ALA A 38 -24.72 -5.08 3.78
N ARG A 39 -25.52 -5.91 4.43
CA ARG A 39 -26.05 -5.67 5.79
C ARG A 39 -24.94 -5.47 6.85
N SER A 40 -23.69 -5.72 6.49
CA SER A 40 -22.51 -5.71 7.36
C SER A 40 -21.33 -4.94 6.78
N HIS A 41 -21.58 -3.77 6.18
CA HIS A 41 -20.55 -2.94 5.55
C HIS A 41 -19.33 -2.69 6.45
N TRP A 42 -19.55 -2.31 7.72
CA TRP A 42 -18.48 -2.06 8.68
C TRP A 42 -17.66 -3.30 9.04
N LEU A 43 -18.32 -4.47 9.15
CA LEU A 43 -17.61 -5.72 9.41
C LEU A 43 -16.68 -6.11 8.26
N LEU A 44 -17.11 -5.87 7.04
CA LEU A 44 -16.27 -6.12 5.86
C LEU A 44 -15.09 -5.15 5.78
N MET A 45 -15.32 -3.86 6.11
CA MET A 45 -14.25 -2.87 6.21
C MET A 45 -13.22 -3.24 7.29
N LEU A 46 -13.67 -3.66 8.45
CA LEU A 46 -12.79 -4.11 9.53
C LEU A 46 -12.04 -5.38 9.13
N ALA A 47 -12.73 -6.35 8.53
CA ALA A 47 -12.11 -7.61 8.11
C ALA A 47 -10.96 -7.37 7.13
N TYR A 48 -11.16 -6.55 6.11
CA TYR A 48 -10.10 -6.28 5.15
C TYR A 48 -8.93 -5.46 5.75
N ASN A 49 -9.21 -4.52 6.66
CA ASN A 49 -8.16 -3.80 7.37
C ASN A 49 -7.36 -4.72 8.30
N THR A 50 -8.05 -5.65 9.00
CA THR A 50 -7.40 -6.67 9.83
C THR A 50 -6.50 -7.58 9.00
N GLY A 51 -6.96 -8.04 7.83
CA GLY A 51 -6.16 -8.82 6.90
C GLY A 51 -4.89 -8.09 6.47
N ARG A 52 -4.99 -6.80 6.18
CA ARG A 52 -3.85 -5.96 5.81
C ARG A 52 -2.87 -5.77 6.97
N LEU A 53 -3.37 -5.52 8.18
CA LEU A 53 -2.55 -5.37 9.37
C LEU A 53 -1.80 -6.67 9.71
N SER A 54 -2.47 -7.83 9.58
CA SER A 54 -1.81 -9.12 9.80
C SER A 54 -0.69 -9.38 8.79
N SER A 55 -0.88 -9.03 7.52
CA SER A 55 0.18 -9.10 6.51
C SER A 55 1.35 -8.17 6.84
N TYR A 56 1.08 -6.94 7.27
CA TYR A 56 2.13 -6.01 7.69
C TYR A 56 2.92 -6.54 8.88
N SER A 57 2.23 -7.08 9.90
CA SER A 57 2.89 -7.69 11.07
C SER A 57 3.74 -8.89 10.66
N LEU A 58 3.25 -9.72 9.74
CA LEU A 58 3.99 -10.88 9.23
C LEU A 58 5.25 -10.44 8.48
N VAL A 59 5.12 -9.50 7.55
CA VAL A 59 6.26 -8.94 6.80
C VAL A 59 7.25 -8.30 7.77
N GLY A 60 6.77 -7.54 8.75
CA GLY A 60 7.61 -6.93 9.78
C GLY A 60 8.37 -7.96 10.61
N ALA A 61 7.71 -9.06 11.00
CA ALA A 61 8.35 -10.16 11.72
C ALA A 61 9.44 -10.83 10.89
N LEU A 62 9.16 -11.14 9.63
CA LEU A 62 10.12 -11.75 8.71
C LEU A 62 11.33 -10.85 8.48
N VAL A 63 11.09 -9.59 8.13
CA VAL A 63 12.15 -8.62 7.83
C VAL A 63 12.98 -8.29 9.08
N GLY A 64 12.33 -8.09 10.23
CA GLY A 64 13.02 -7.87 11.50
C GLY A 64 13.82 -9.08 11.98
N GLY A 65 13.30 -10.30 11.77
CA GLY A 65 14.02 -11.54 12.04
C GLY A 65 15.27 -11.70 11.16
N ILE A 66 15.16 -11.39 9.88
CA ILE A 66 16.30 -11.37 8.93
C ILE A 66 17.36 -10.35 9.38
N GLY A 67 16.93 -9.17 9.86
CA GLY A 67 17.83 -8.17 10.42
C GLY A 67 18.65 -8.69 11.61
N GLY A 68 18.02 -9.51 12.48
CA GLY A 68 18.67 -10.12 13.64
C GLY A 68 19.68 -11.22 13.31
N LEU A 69 19.59 -11.84 12.13
CA LEU A 69 20.55 -12.87 11.69
C LEU A 69 21.90 -12.28 11.21
N GLY A 70 22.12 -10.98 11.35
CA GLY A 70 23.35 -10.33 10.93
C GLY A 70 23.56 -10.26 9.40
N ILE A 71 22.58 -10.68 8.64
CA ILE A 71 22.59 -10.62 7.15
C ILE A 71 22.60 -9.15 6.68
N ALA A 72 22.32 -8.21 7.58
CA ALA A 72 22.44 -6.77 7.34
C ALA A 72 23.88 -6.33 6.95
N SER A 73 24.89 -7.16 7.14
CA SER A 73 26.28 -6.89 6.69
C SER A 73 26.53 -7.22 5.21
N LEU A 74 25.65 -7.98 4.57
CA LEU A 74 25.70 -8.18 3.13
C LEU A 74 25.19 -6.89 2.46
N ASN A 75 25.88 -6.42 1.46
CA ASN A 75 25.72 -5.17 0.71
C ASN A 75 24.24 -4.80 0.39
N ILE A 76 23.45 -4.58 1.46
CA ILE A 76 22.01 -4.30 1.42
C ILE A 76 21.76 -2.93 0.74
N ALA A 77 22.76 -2.05 0.72
CA ALA A 77 22.67 -0.74 0.10
C ALA A 77 22.25 -0.83 -1.38
N ALA A 78 22.85 -1.72 -2.15
CA ALA A 78 22.49 -1.90 -3.56
C ALA A 78 21.05 -2.41 -3.72
N LEU A 79 20.61 -3.35 -2.87
CA LEU A 79 19.24 -3.85 -2.88
C LEU A 79 18.25 -2.75 -2.45
N GLN A 80 18.60 -1.93 -1.45
CA GLN A 80 17.81 -0.78 -1.02
C GLN A 80 17.64 0.24 -2.13
N HIS A 81 18.72 0.61 -2.83
CA HIS A 81 18.66 1.52 -3.97
C HIS A 81 17.78 0.96 -5.09
N LEU A 82 17.91 -0.32 -5.42
CA LEU A 82 17.06 -0.98 -6.42
C LEU A 82 15.58 -0.95 -6.03
N LEU A 83 15.26 -1.31 -4.78
CA LEU A 83 13.88 -1.32 -4.29
C LEU A 83 13.28 0.10 -4.25
N HIS A 84 14.07 1.11 -3.85
CA HIS A 84 13.65 2.50 -3.89
C HIS A 84 13.42 2.98 -5.32
N ALA A 85 14.31 2.65 -6.25
CA ALA A 85 14.16 3.01 -7.66
C ALA A 85 12.89 2.37 -8.26
N LEU A 86 12.66 1.08 -8.00
CA LEU A 86 11.45 0.37 -8.44
C LEU A 86 10.16 0.98 -7.84
N ALA A 87 10.17 1.30 -6.54
CA ALA A 87 9.03 1.91 -5.88
C ALA A 87 8.71 3.31 -6.46
N ASN A 88 9.74 4.13 -6.73
CA ASN A 88 9.56 5.44 -7.34
C ASN A 88 9.12 5.35 -8.80
N LEU A 89 9.61 4.36 -9.55
CA LEU A 89 9.15 4.10 -10.92
C LEU A 89 7.67 3.70 -10.95
N LEU A 90 7.23 2.85 -10.01
CA LEU A 90 5.82 2.49 -9.85
C LEU A 90 4.97 3.71 -9.47
N LEU A 91 5.47 4.61 -8.62
CA LEU A 91 4.81 5.88 -8.31
C LEU A 91 4.61 6.74 -9.55
N ILE A 92 5.64 6.89 -10.37
CA ILE A 92 5.57 7.66 -11.62
C ILE A 92 4.56 7.01 -12.57
N ALA A 93 4.62 5.69 -12.76
CA ALA A 93 3.69 4.96 -13.61
C ALA A 93 2.23 5.14 -13.14
N MET A 94 2.00 5.08 -11.83
CA MET A 94 0.67 5.29 -11.23
C MET A 94 0.16 6.73 -11.44
N GLY A 95 1.04 7.73 -11.29
CA GLY A 95 0.71 9.13 -11.53
C GLY A 95 0.32 9.37 -13.00
N LEU A 96 1.06 8.81 -13.96
CA LEU A 96 0.76 8.85 -15.39
C LEU A 96 -0.58 8.16 -15.69
N TYR A 97 -0.85 7.03 -15.06
CA TYR A 97 -2.13 6.33 -15.18
C TYR A 97 -3.30 7.19 -14.70
N LEU A 98 -3.17 7.85 -13.56
CA LEU A 98 -4.20 8.76 -13.03
C LEU A 98 -4.47 9.93 -13.97
N MET A 99 -3.44 10.48 -14.61
CA MET A 99 -3.58 11.54 -15.61
C MET A 99 -4.25 11.06 -16.91
N GLY A 100 -4.40 9.75 -17.10
CA GLY A 100 -5.00 9.17 -18.31
C GLY A 100 -4.03 9.09 -19.49
N ILE A 101 -2.72 9.26 -19.27
CA ILE A 101 -1.69 9.09 -20.28
C ILE A 101 -1.41 7.58 -20.43
N SER A 102 -2.31 6.90 -21.15
CA SER A 102 -2.34 5.44 -21.22
C SER A 102 -1.39 4.82 -22.25
N ALA A 103 -0.80 5.61 -23.14
CA ALA A 103 0.00 5.09 -24.26
C ALA A 103 1.23 4.28 -23.82
N PHE A 104 1.85 4.63 -22.69
CA PHE A 104 3.01 3.90 -22.14
C PHE A 104 2.61 2.66 -21.33
N ILE A 105 1.41 2.70 -20.72
CA ILE A 105 0.92 1.64 -19.83
C ILE A 105 0.46 0.43 -20.62
N THR A 106 -0.08 0.61 -21.83
CA THR A 106 -0.49 -0.50 -22.71
C THR A 106 0.68 -1.42 -23.12
N GLN A 107 1.90 -0.91 -23.13
CA GLN A 107 3.08 -1.74 -23.37
C GLN A 107 3.48 -2.54 -22.11
N ILE A 108 3.41 -1.93 -20.92
CA ILE A 108 3.67 -2.60 -19.64
C ILE A 108 2.58 -3.63 -19.35
N GLU A 109 1.32 -3.34 -19.67
CA GLU A 109 0.20 -4.30 -19.58
C GLU A 109 0.45 -5.55 -20.43
N ARG A 110 1.10 -5.42 -21.59
CA ARG A 110 1.45 -6.59 -22.42
C ARG A 110 2.41 -7.53 -21.73
N LEU A 111 3.38 -7.00 -20.97
CA LEU A 111 4.33 -7.78 -20.17
C LEU A 111 3.66 -8.39 -18.93
N GLY A 112 2.69 -7.71 -18.34
CA GLY A 112 1.92 -8.17 -17.17
C GLY A 112 0.79 -9.16 -17.51
N LYS A 113 0.36 -9.26 -18.79
CA LYS A 113 -0.73 -10.14 -19.22
C LYS A 113 -0.61 -11.59 -18.76
N PRO A 114 0.54 -12.29 -18.88
CA PRO A 114 0.64 -13.69 -18.46
C PRO A 114 0.45 -13.83 -16.94
N LEU A 115 1.02 -12.94 -16.15
CA LEU A 115 0.84 -12.91 -14.69
C LEU A 115 -0.61 -12.57 -14.32
N TRP A 116 -1.21 -11.61 -15.02
CA TRP A 116 -2.60 -11.20 -14.80
C TRP A 116 -3.59 -12.33 -15.12
N ARG A 117 -3.35 -13.14 -16.15
CA ARG A 117 -4.16 -14.32 -16.46
C ARG A 117 -4.22 -15.36 -15.35
N ILE A 118 -3.18 -15.42 -14.49
CA ILE A 118 -3.13 -16.34 -13.36
C ILE A 118 -3.82 -15.71 -12.15
N VAL A 119 -3.60 -14.41 -11.91
CA VAL A 119 -4.10 -13.69 -10.74
C VAL A 119 -5.58 -13.32 -10.89
N GLN A 120 -6.01 -12.94 -12.11
CA GLN A 120 -7.37 -12.48 -12.39
C GLN A 120 -8.46 -13.48 -11.98
N PRO A 121 -8.40 -14.78 -12.31
CA PRO A 121 -9.45 -15.72 -11.91
C PRO A 121 -9.52 -15.92 -10.38
N ALA A 122 -8.39 -15.84 -9.69
CA ALA A 122 -8.37 -15.88 -8.22
C ALA A 122 -9.04 -14.63 -7.62
N MET A 123 -8.72 -13.45 -8.17
CA MET A 123 -9.35 -12.19 -7.76
C MET A 123 -10.85 -12.16 -8.07
N GLN A 124 -11.28 -12.66 -9.24
CA GLN A 124 -12.70 -12.70 -9.60
C GLN A 124 -13.52 -13.62 -8.70
N LYS A 125 -12.93 -14.69 -8.17
CA LYS A 125 -13.59 -15.57 -7.19
C LYS A 125 -13.74 -14.91 -5.81
N LEU A 126 -12.85 -13.97 -5.47
CA LEU A 126 -12.88 -13.22 -4.22
C LEU A 126 -13.79 -11.98 -4.29
N LEU A 127 -14.08 -11.48 -5.48
CA LEU A 127 -14.95 -10.33 -5.72
C LEU A 127 -16.31 -10.78 -6.30
N PRO A 128 -17.45 -10.21 -5.89
CA PRO A 128 -17.64 -9.22 -4.81
C PRO A 128 -17.46 -9.84 -3.42
N VAL A 129 -16.82 -9.08 -2.52
CA VAL A 129 -16.60 -9.51 -1.14
C VAL A 129 -17.94 -9.56 -0.40
N ARG A 130 -18.40 -10.76 -0.08
CA ARG A 130 -19.70 -11.02 0.57
C ARG A 130 -19.57 -11.53 2.00
N SER A 131 -18.39 -12.03 2.38
CA SER A 131 -18.13 -12.56 3.71
C SER A 131 -16.93 -11.88 4.37
N PRO A 132 -16.89 -11.78 5.70
CA PRO A 132 -15.73 -11.25 6.43
C PRO A 132 -14.43 -11.99 6.12
N TRP A 133 -14.50 -13.31 5.90
CA TRP A 133 -13.34 -14.12 5.51
C TRP A 133 -12.76 -13.71 4.17
N GLN A 134 -13.60 -13.47 3.17
CA GLN A 134 -13.14 -12.95 1.87
C GLN A 134 -12.52 -11.56 2.04
N GLY A 135 -13.11 -10.70 2.88
CA GLY A 135 -12.56 -9.40 3.22
C GLY A 135 -11.16 -9.50 3.82
N LEU A 136 -10.95 -10.43 4.75
CA LEU A 136 -9.65 -10.68 5.37
C LEU A 136 -8.61 -11.15 4.35
N LEU A 137 -8.96 -12.07 3.46
CA LEU A 137 -8.06 -12.55 2.40
C LEU A 137 -7.69 -11.43 1.40
N VAL A 138 -8.68 -10.65 0.97
CA VAL A 138 -8.43 -9.49 0.08
C VAL A 138 -7.52 -8.47 0.77
N GLY A 139 -7.76 -8.19 2.06
CA GLY A 139 -6.91 -7.32 2.85
C GLY A 139 -5.49 -7.85 3.00
N ALA A 140 -5.34 -9.15 3.26
CA ALA A 140 -4.05 -9.81 3.35
C ALA A 140 -3.26 -9.71 2.05
N LEU A 141 -3.90 -9.97 0.91
CA LEU A 141 -3.27 -9.80 -0.41
C LEU A 141 -2.90 -8.35 -0.69
N TRP A 142 -3.74 -7.41 -0.26
CA TRP A 142 -3.45 -5.99 -0.44
C TRP A 142 -2.26 -5.51 0.39
N GLY A 143 -2.02 -6.09 1.56
CA GLY A 143 -0.84 -5.80 2.38
C GLY A 143 0.50 -6.05 1.68
N TRP A 144 0.51 -6.84 0.61
CA TRP A 144 1.71 -7.12 -0.21
C TRP A 144 1.94 -6.11 -1.34
N LEU A 145 1.04 -5.15 -1.53
CA LEU A 145 1.26 -4.13 -2.56
C LEU A 145 2.47 -3.26 -2.20
N PRO A 146 3.46 -3.17 -3.09
CA PRO A 146 4.66 -2.40 -2.84
C PRO A 146 4.34 -0.90 -2.92
N CYS A 147 4.34 -0.22 -1.78
CA CYS A 147 4.29 1.24 -1.75
C CYS A 147 5.49 1.81 -0.98
N GLY A 148 5.95 3.00 -1.37
CA GLY A 148 7.15 3.60 -0.79
C GLY A 148 7.13 3.76 0.72
N MET A 149 5.94 3.99 1.31
CA MET A 149 5.78 4.15 2.76
C MET A 149 5.92 2.81 3.50
N VAL A 150 5.42 1.71 2.93
CA VAL A 150 5.61 0.36 3.48
C VAL A 150 7.09 -0.03 3.46
N TYR A 151 7.82 0.34 2.41
CA TYR A 151 9.28 0.10 2.37
C TYR A 151 10.01 0.87 3.47
N THR A 152 9.68 2.13 3.71
CA THR A 152 10.29 2.92 4.80
C THR A 152 10.05 2.26 6.15
N ALA A 153 8.81 1.82 6.42
CA ALA A 153 8.47 1.09 7.65
C ALA A 153 9.18 -0.28 7.72
N SER A 154 9.32 -0.99 6.59
CA SER A 154 10.05 -2.27 6.51
C SER A 154 11.54 -2.11 6.79
N LEU A 155 12.16 -1.01 6.34
CA LEU A 155 13.57 -0.71 6.68
C LEU A 155 13.74 -0.45 8.17
N SER A 156 12.78 0.23 8.81
CA SER A 156 12.77 0.40 10.27
C SER A 156 12.58 -0.94 10.99
N ALA A 157 11.74 -1.84 10.44
CA ALA A 157 11.59 -3.20 10.96
C ALA A 157 12.89 -4.02 10.82
N LEU A 158 13.60 -3.91 9.68
CA LEU A 158 14.89 -4.55 9.46
C LEU A 158 15.93 -4.08 10.49
N ALA A 159 16.00 -2.76 10.70
CA ALA A 159 16.93 -2.14 11.65
C ALA A 159 16.63 -2.53 13.11
N SER A 160 15.44 -3.01 13.43
CA SER A 160 15.09 -3.50 14.77
C SER A 160 15.86 -4.77 15.17
N GLY A 161 16.32 -5.57 14.20
CA GLY A 161 17.07 -6.80 14.45
C GLY A 161 16.28 -7.89 15.20
N SER A 162 14.95 -7.77 15.30
CA SER A 162 14.10 -8.69 16.05
C SER A 162 12.76 -8.88 15.35
N ALA A 163 12.33 -10.13 15.21
CA ALA A 163 11.04 -10.46 14.61
C ALA A 163 9.87 -9.81 15.37
N GLN A 164 9.92 -9.80 16.68
CA GLN A 164 8.88 -9.20 17.51
C GLN A 164 8.83 -7.68 17.34
N GLN A 165 9.97 -7.01 17.38
CA GLN A 165 10.06 -5.56 17.21
C GLN A 165 9.70 -5.14 15.78
N GLY A 166 10.13 -5.90 14.78
CA GLY A 166 9.75 -5.68 13.38
C GLY A 166 8.24 -5.81 13.17
N ALA A 167 7.61 -6.82 13.78
CA ALA A 167 6.15 -6.97 13.73
C ALA A 167 5.42 -5.77 14.36
N LEU A 168 5.86 -5.31 15.54
CA LEU A 168 5.28 -4.16 16.24
C LEU A 168 5.47 -2.86 15.45
N THR A 169 6.63 -2.67 14.84
CA THR A 169 6.96 -1.53 13.96
C THR A 169 5.95 -1.43 12.81
N MET A 170 5.77 -2.53 12.08
CA MET A 170 4.86 -2.58 10.94
C MET A 170 3.39 -2.51 11.37
N LEU A 171 3.05 -3.06 12.54
CA LEU A 171 1.71 -2.95 13.12
C LEU A 171 1.39 -1.49 13.50
N ALA A 172 2.30 -0.80 14.18
CA ALA A 172 2.13 0.61 14.56
C ALA A 172 1.93 1.50 13.33
N PHE A 173 2.75 1.32 12.29
CA PHE A 173 2.58 2.00 11.01
C PHE A 173 1.22 1.71 10.38
N GLY A 174 0.82 0.43 10.33
CA GLY A 174 -0.46 -0.02 9.79
C GLY A 174 -1.66 0.57 10.53
N LEU A 175 -1.61 0.60 11.87
CA LEU A 175 -2.64 1.23 12.72
C LEU A 175 -2.74 2.73 12.44
N GLY A 176 -1.61 3.41 12.20
CA GLY A 176 -1.60 4.83 11.82
C GLY A 176 -2.33 5.10 10.51
N THR A 177 -2.29 4.17 9.55
CA THR A 177 -3.02 4.34 8.27
C THR A 177 -4.52 4.04 8.37
N LEU A 178 -4.99 3.36 9.43
CA LEU A 178 -6.38 2.94 9.63
C LEU A 178 -7.39 4.09 9.57
N PRO A 179 -7.23 5.19 10.33
CA PRO A 179 -8.19 6.29 10.33
C PRO A 179 -8.44 6.84 8.93
N ASN A 180 -7.36 7.01 8.15
CA ASN A 180 -7.45 7.52 6.78
C ASN A 180 -8.23 6.57 5.87
N LEU A 181 -7.98 5.27 5.94
CA LEU A 181 -8.66 4.27 5.11
C LEU A 181 -10.12 4.08 5.50
N LEU A 182 -10.44 4.14 6.80
CA LEU A 182 -11.83 4.11 7.27
C LEU A 182 -12.58 5.35 6.81
N ALA A 183 -11.97 6.53 6.91
CA ALA A 183 -12.55 7.77 6.38
C ALA A 183 -12.78 7.69 4.87
N MET A 184 -11.79 7.19 4.09
CA MET A 184 -11.95 6.97 2.64
C MET A 184 -13.10 6.02 2.33
N GLY A 185 -13.26 4.94 3.10
CA GLY A 185 -14.36 4.00 2.94
C GLY A 185 -15.72 4.61 3.27
N ALA A 186 -15.80 5.39 4.34
CA ALA A 186 -17.03 6.09 4.74
C ALA A 186 -17.44 7.14 3.68
N PHE A 187 -16.48 7.87 3.13
CA PHE A 187 -16.72 8.91 2.11
C PHE A 187 -16.48 8.43 0.68
N ALA A 188 -16.58 7.11 0.43
CA ALA A 188 -16.25 6.50 -0.86
C ALA A 188 -17.01 7.11 -2.04
N GLU A 189 -18.27 7.52 -1.85
CA GLU A 189 -19.09 8.11 -2.91
C GLU A 189 -18.64 9.52 -3.29
N ALA A 190 -18.36 10.35 -2.28
CA ALA A 190 -17.81 11.68 -2.49
C ALA A 190 -16.42 11.59 -3.13
N LEU A 191 -15.59 10.65 -2.70
CA LEU A 191 -14.28 10.39 -3.26
C LEU A 191 -14.37 9.94 -4.72
N ARG A 192 -15.33 9.06 -5.06
CA ARG A 192 -15.58 8.62 -6.43
C ARG A 192 -16.03 9.76 -7.33
N SER A 193 -16.93 10.63 -6.86
CA SER A 193 -17.39 11.78 -7.65
C SER A 193 -16.24 12.76 -7.91
N LEU A 194 -15.43 13.02 -6.89
CA LEU A 194 -14.27 13.90 -6.96
C LEU A 194 -13.17 13.34 -7.88
N SER A 195 -12.87 12.03 -7.78
CA SER A 195 -11.86 11.37 -8.60
C SER A 195 -12.22 11.27 -10.09
N ARG A 196 -13.49 11.46 -10.45
CA ARG A 196 -13.93 11.52 -11.85
C ARG A 196 -13.68 12.88 -12.49
N GLN A 197 -13.46 13.93 -11.72
CA GLN A 197 -13.18 15.26 -12.25
C GLN A 197 -11.78 15.28 -12.92
N PRO A 198 -11.69 15.74 -14.17
CA PRO A 198 -10.42 15.74 -14.91
C PRO A 198 -9.35 16.58 -14.20
N LEU A 199 -9.74 17.70 -13.61
CA LEU A 199 -8.81 18.56 -12.88
C LEU A 199 -8.17 17.82 -11.69
N VAL A 200 -8.97 17.07 -10.89
CA VAL A 200 -8.48 16.29 -9.75
C VAL A 200 -7.56 15.17 -10.20
N ARG A 201 -7.86 14.52 -11.31
CA ARG A 201 -7.01 13.47 -11.90
C ARG A 201 -5.67 14.02 -12.35
N TRP A 202 -5.65 15.16 -13.03
CA TRP A 202 -4.44 15.81 -13.53
C TRP A 202 -3.58 16.35 -12.39
N THR A 203 -4.18 17.02 -11.42
CA THR A 203 -3.43 17.57 -10.26
C THR A 203 -2.88 16.47 -9.36
N SER A 204 -3.68 15.47 -9.00
CA SER A 204 -3.23 14.36 -8.16
C SER A 204 -2.19 13.48 -8.87
N GLY A 205 -2.41 13.13 -10.12
CA GLY A 205 -1.46 12.36 -10.92
C GLY A 205 -0.14 13.10 -11.14
N GLY A 206 -0.20 14.40 -11.45
CA GLY A 206 0.97 15.26 -11.62
C GLY A 206 1.79 15.40 -10.33
N LEU A 207 1.12 15.54 -9.19
CA LEU A 207 1.77 15.64 -7.89
C LEU A 207 2.46 14.32 -7.49
N ILE A 208 1.83 13.18 -7.77
CA ILE A 208 2.42 11.86 -7.54
C ILE A 208 3.63 11.64 -8.47
N CYS A 209 3.55 12.01 -9.74
CA CYS A 209 4.67 11.96 -10.67
C CYS A 209 5.82 12.85 -10.21
N ALA A 210 5.55 14.08 -9.82
CA ALA A 210 6.57 15.03 -9.35
C ALA A 210 7.28 14.49 -8.09
N LEU A 211 6.55 13.93 -7.14
CA LEU A 211 7.11 13.27 -5.96
C LEU A 211 7.97 12.05 -6.32
N GLY A 212 7.50 11.22 -7.23
CA GLY A 212 8.25 10.06 -7.70
C GLY A 212 9.56 10.45 -8.39
N LEU A 213 9.53 11.46 -9.26
CA LEU A 213 10.71 12.01 -9.93
C LEU A 213 11.69 12.64 -8.94
N TRP A 214 11.19 13.45 -8.02
CA TRP A 214 12.03 14.08 -7.00
C TRP A 214 12.75 13.06 -6.11
N ARG A 215 12.01 12.02 -5.67
CA ARG A 215 12.59 10.92 -4.89
C ARG A 215 13.59 10.08 -5.70
N LEU A 216 13.29 9.84 -6.97
CA LEU A 216 14.21 9.10 -7.85
C LEU A 216 15.52 9.88 -8.05
N ALA A 217 15.46 11.20 -8.22
CA ALA A 217 16.63 12.06 -8.34
C ALA A 217 17.49 12.12 -7.06
N GLN A 218 16.94 11.77 -5.90
CA GLN A 218 17.71 11.67 -4.65
C GLN A 218 18.41 10.31 -4.46
N VAL A 219 18.05 9.32 -5.23
CA VAL A 219 18.58 7.95 -5.16
C VAL A 219 19.65 7.69 -6.21
N LEU A 220 19.65 8.47 -7.30
CA LEU A 220 20.68 8.47 -8.35
C LEU A 220 21.84 9.38 -8.00
#